data_2b6097de564455d22b568cddfae4f12b
#
_entry.id   2b6097de564455d22b568cddfae4f12b
#
_cell.length_a   1.000
_cell.length_b   1.000
_cell.length_c   1.000
_cell.angle_alpha   90.00
_cell.angle_beta   90.00
_cell.angle_gamma   90.00
#
_symmetry.space_group_name_H-M   'P 1'
#
loop_
_entity.id
_entity.type
_entity.pdbx_description
1 polymer ?
#
loop_
_entity_poly.entity_id
_entity_poly.type
_entity_poly.pdbx_seq_one_letter_code
_entity_poly.pdbx_strand_id
1 'polypeptide(L)'
;MVKRELWLKKIRPFYENELIKVLIGIRRSGKSIILKQIQDELLTNGVNSDHIIFINFEDLDFSFIKNETDLHSYIKPQIVDDKKYYLFFDEIQNVKNFEKVLNSLRATQNVSIFITGSNANLLSGELATLLAGRYVTFKIMPFTFAECLKIQNITNPTDSDLMNYLKFGGMPQRFYLSTESEIKIFLSDLYDSIVLKDIISRYKVKNVELLDKIINYLASTSSQIFSASSINNFFKNEGRECSKETLYNYLSYVVQSCVVNKAKRYDISGKRTLSTLEKYYLADTGFANLHSLKFDIGAMLENVVYNELIARGYEIQVGVTSNSEIDFIATKDGQKEYYQVAYILHDENTIKREFGVYQKVKDNFPKFVISADHFDFSQDGIIHKNVIQWLLE
;
A
#
# COMPACT_ATOMS: atom_id res chain seq x y z
N MET A 1 20.87 6.74 1.94
CA MET A 1 19.55 6.35 1.35
C MET A 1 19.33 4.87 1.62
N VAL A 2 18.15 4.47 2.11
CA VAL A 2 17.85 3.04 2.37
C VAL A 2 17.56 2.33 1.04
N LYS A 3 18.25 1.20 0.81
CA LYS A 3 17.97 0.34 -0.33
C LYS A 3 16.65 -0.41 -0.08
N ARG A 4 15.67 -0.24 -0.98
CA ARG A 4 14.33 -0.84 -0.91
C ARG A 4 14.36 -2.30 -1.42
N GLU A 5 15.21 -3.14 -0.81
CA GLU A 5 15.52 -4.48 -1.29
C GLU A 5 14.29 -5.39 -1.43
N LEU A 6 13.32 -5.27 -0.51
CA LEU A 6 12.05 -6.01 -0.57
C LEU A 6 11.32 -5.79 -1.91
N TRP A 7 11.34 -4.56 -2.41
CA TRP A 7 10.69 -4.17 -3.67
C TRP A 7 11.56 -4.49 -4.87
N LEU A 8 12.86 -4.17 -4.79
CA LEU A 8 13.82 -4.47 -5.86
C LEU A 8 13.85 -5.97 -6.17
N LYS A 9 13.87 -6.84 -5.14
CA LYS A 9 13.81 -8.30 -5.32
C LYS A 9 12.59 -8.75 -6.12
N LYS A 10 11.43 -8.10 -5.95
CA LYS A 10 10.21 -8.42 -6.69
C LYS A 10 10.23 -7.90 -8.12
N ILE A 11 10.90 -6.76 -8.38
CA ILE A 11 10.89 -6.09 -9.68
C ILE A 11 12.01 -6.63 -10.58
N ARG A 12 13.17 -7.05 -10.04
CA ARG A 12 14.33 -7.55 -10.81
C ARG A 12 14.00 -8.63 -11.85
N PRO A 13 13.16 -9.64 -11.59
CA PRO A 13 12.79 -10.64 -12.60
C PRO A 13 12.14 -10.04 -13.85
N PHE A 14 11.67 -8.80 -13.76
CA PHE A 14 10.97 -8.11 -14.84
C PHE A 14 11.85 -7.08 -15.58
N TYR A 15 13.11 -6.87 -15.19
CA TYR A 15 13.97 -5.85 -15.81
C TYR A 15 14.13 -6.06 -17.32
N GLU A 16 14.25 -7.31 -17.74
CA GLU A 16 14.53 -7.66 -19.13
C GLU A 16 13.29 -8.00 -19.98
N ASN A 17 12.12 -8.10 -19.35
CA ASN A 17 10.93 -8.52 -20.09
C ASN A 17 10.17 -7.33 -20.70
N GLU A 18 9.25 -7.64 -21.62
CA GLU A 18 8.42 -6.68 -22.37
C GLU A 18 7.30 -6.04 -21.55
N LEU A 19 6.97 -6.61 -20.38
CA LEU A 19 5.88 -6.09 -19.57
C LEU A 19 6.24 -4.69 -19.03
N ILE A 20 5.30 -3.77 -19.07
CA ILE A 20 5.45 -2.46 -18.46
C ILE A 20 5.39 -2.63 -16.95
N LYS A 21 6.42 -2.18 -16.22
CA LYS A 21 6.48 -2.22 -14.76
C LYS A 21 5.83 -0.97 -14.20
N VAL A 22 4.66 -1.15 -13.58
CA VAL A 22 3.84 -0.06 -13.02
C VAL A 22 3.99 -0.02 -11.51
N LEU A 23 4.62 1.03 -10.99
CA LEU A 23 4.79 1.25 -9.56
C LEU A 23 3.71 2.24 -9.08
N ILE A 24 2.74 1.74 -8.34
CA ILE A 24 1.69 2.55 -7.71
C ILE A 24 1.90 2.61 -6.19
N GLY A 25 1.26 3.55 -5.55
CA GLY A 25 1.29 3.67 -4.08
C GLY A 25 1.06 5.11 -3.66
N ILE A 26 0.81 5.28 -2.38
CA ILE A 26 0.55 6.58 -1.79
C ILE A 26 1.65 7.60 -2.15
N ARG A 27 1.29 8.87 -2.27
CA ARG A 27 2.24 9.97 -2.50
C ARG A 27 3.36 9.92 -1.45
N ARG A 28 4.62 10.14 -1.89
CA ARG A 28 5.84 10.11 -1.05
C ARG A 28 6.20 8.77 -0.40
N SER A 29 5.63 7.64 -0.85
CA SER A 29 6.04 6.29 -0.40
C SER A 29 7.42 5.84 -0.91
N GLY A 30 8.08 6.61 -1.78
CA GLY A 30 9.42 6.30 -2.30
C GLY A 30 9.43 5.64 -3.67
N LYS A 31 8.38 5.73 -4.49
CA LYS A 31 8.32 5.19 -5.87
C LYS A 31 9.47 5.70 -6.75
N SER A 32 9.67 7.02 -6.80
CA SER A 32 10.76 7.66 -7.56
C SER A 32 12.15 7.20 -7.12
N ILE A 33 12.31 6.93 -5.81
CA ILE A 33 13.56 6.40 -5.25
C ILE A 33 13.80 4.97 -5.73
N ILE A 34 12.76 4.14 -5.80
CA ILE A 34 12.87 2.78 -6.35
C ILE A 34 13.28 2.83 -7.83
N LEU A 35 12.69 3.74 -8.64
CA LEU A 35 13.11 3.91 -10.03
C LEU A 35 14.61 4.25 -10.14
N LYS A 36 15.10 5.18 -9.30
CA LYS A 36 16.53 5.52 -9.26
C LYS A 36 17.39 4.34 -8.82
N GLN A 37 16.96 3.57 -7.83
CA GLN A 37 17.69 2.36 -7.39
C GLN A 37 17.72 1.27 -8.47
N ILE A 38 16.66 1.13 -9.29
CA ILE A 38 16.66 0.24 -10.45
C ILE A 38 17.67 0.74 -11.50
N GLN A 39 17.67 2.04 -11.80
CA GLN A 39 18.65 2.66 -12.68
C GLN A 39 20.09 2.41 -12.21
N ASP A 40 20.36 2.62 -10.94
CA ASP A 40 21.69 2.38 -10.35
C ASP A 40 22.13 0.90 -10.47
N GLU A 41 21.19 -0.05 -10.27
CA GLU A 41 21.47 -1.48 -10.47
C GLU A 41 21.77 -1.81 -11.94
N LEU A 42 21.05 -1.24 -12.89
CA LEU A 42 21.28 -1.43 -14.32
C LEU A 42 22.66 -0.90 -14.74
N LEU A 43 23.03 0.31 -14.29
CA LEU A 43 24.34 0.90 -14.52
C LEU A 43 25.46 0.03 -13.93
N THR A 44 25.27 -0.43 -12.67
CA THR A 44 26.24 -1.31 -12.00
C THR A 44 26.39 -2.66 -12.71
N ASN A 45 25.33 -3.14 -13.37
CA ASN A 45 25.34 -4.37 -14.16
C ASN A 45 25.88 -4.16 -15.60
N GLY A 46 26.38 -2.97 -15.92
CA GLY A 46 27.07 -2.68 -17.20
C GLY A 46 26.15 -2.16 -18.32
N VAL A 47 24.92 -1.77 -18.03
CA VAL A 47 24.09 -1.05 -19.01
C VAL A 47 24.68 0.33 -19.26
N ASN A 48 24.87 0.70 -20.54
CA ASN A 48 25.35 2.02 -20.90
C ASN A 48 24.33 3.09 -20.52
N SER A 49 24.80 4.22 -19.95
CA SER A 49 23.98 5.37 -19.61
C SER A 49 23.13 5.90 -20.77
N ASP A 50 23.67 5.84 -22.01
CA ASP A 50 22.97 6.30 -23.22
C ASP A 50 21.76 5.44 -23.58
N HIS A 51 21.62 4.26 -23.00
CA HIS A 51 20.47 3.37 -23.14
C HIS A 51 19.45 3.52 -21.99
N ILE A 52 19.63 4.51 -21.12
CA ILE A 52 18.72 4.78 -20.00
C ILE A 52 18.10 6.16 -20.19
N ILE A 53 16.78 6.23 -20.36
CA ILE A 53 16.03 7.48 -20.46
C ILE A 53 15.17 7.63 -19.21
N PHE A 54 15.45 8.65 -18.41
CA PHE A 54 14.70 8.94 -17.17
C PHE A 54 14.02 10.29 -17.29
N ILE A 55 12.69 10.33 -17.15
CA ILE A 55 11.89 11.54 -17.18
C ILE A 55 11.03 11.60 -15.95
N ASN A 56 11.12 12.70 -15.20
CA ASN A 56 10.20 13.05 -14.13
C ASN A 56 9.24 14.14 -14.63
N PHE A 57 7.96 13.82 -14.78
CA PHE A 57 6.96 14.76 -15.28
C PHE A 57 6.46 15.78 -14.23
N GLU A 58 7.06 15.81 -13.03
CA GLU A 58 6.94 16.93 -12.09
C GLU A 58 8.06 17.99 -12.30
N ASP A 59 9.11 17.66 -13.08
CA ASP A 59 10.19 18.57 -13.39
C ASP A 59 9.79 19.57 -14.51
N LEU A 60 10.11 20.83 -14.30
CA LEU A 60 9.83 21.91 -15.25
C LEU A 60 10.59 21.76 -16.58
N ASP A 61 11.75 21.10 -16.57
CA ASP A 61 12.53 20.83 -17.78
C ASP A 61 11.76 19.97 -18.80
N PHE A 62 10.79 19.18 -18.34
CA PHE A 62 9.92 18.37 -19.17
C PHE A 62 8.49 18.92 -19.30
N SER A 63 8.27 20.16 -18.84
CA SER A 63 6.96 20.80 -18.83
C SER A 63 6.32 20.98 -20.22
N PHE A 64 7.09 20.89 -21.28
CA PHE A 64 6.61 20.94 -22.66
C PHE A 64 5.95 19.64 -23.13
N ILE A 65 6.20 18.50 -22.47
CA ILE A 65 5.59 17.20 -22.80
C ILE A 65 4.21 17.14 -22.14
N LYS A 66 3.14 17.36 -22.90
CA LYS A 66 1.76 17.42 -22.39
C LYS A 66 0.88 16.24 -22.82
N ASN A 67 1.23 15.58 -23.93
CA ASN A 67 0.41 14.56 -24.56
C ASN A 67 1.28 13.50 -25.25
N GLU A 68 0.59 12.53 -25.87
CA GLU A 68 1.22 11.40 -26.56
C GLU A 68 2.17 11.83 -27.69
N THR A 69 1.83 12.88 -28.43
CA THR A 69 2.66 13.33 -29.56
C THR A 69 3.96 13.93 -29.07
N ASP A 70 3.90 14.77 -28.04
CA ASP A 70 5.08 15.40 -27.44
C ASP A 70 6.02 14.33 -26.87
N LEU A 71 5.47 13.38 -26.11
CA LEU A 71 6.25 12.30 -25.50
C LEU A 71 6.92 11.41 -26.57
N HIS A 72 6.17 11.00 -27.60
CA HIS A 72 6.71 10.18 -28.67
C HIS A 72 7.83 10.91 -29.42
N SER A 73 7.62 12.18 -29.77
CA SER A 73 8.60 12.99 -30.50
C SER A 73 9.87 13.25 -29.68
N TYR A 74 9.77 13.27 -28.36
CA TYR A 74 10.92 13.42 -27.47
C TYR A 74 11.73 12.13 -27.32
N ILE A 75 11.06 10.98 -27.18
CA ILE A 75 11.73 9.68 -26.92
C ILE A 75 12.33 9.08 -28.19
N LYS A 76 11.58 9.10 -29.31
CA LYS A 76 11.96 8.37 -30.53
C LYS A 76 13.35 8.71 -31.05
N PRO A 77 13.81 9.98 -31.10
CA PRO A 77 15.15 10.33 -31.58
C PRO A 77 16.29 9.89 -30.64
N GLN A 78 15.99 9.55 -29.38
CA GLN A 78 17.01 9.11 -28.42
C GLN A 78 17.30 7.60 -28.52
N ILE A 79 16.42 6.84 -29.20
CA ILE A 79 16.62 5.42 -29.46
C ILE A 79 17.33 5.30 -30.83
N VAL A 80 18.65 5.20 -30.79
CA VAL A 80 19.53 5.32 -31.99
C VAL A 80 20.03 3.99 -32.54
N ASP A 81 19.90 2.89 -31.76
CA ASP A 81 20.32 1.54 -32.15
C ASP A 81 19.30 0.47 -31.72
N ASP A 82 19.55 -0.80 -32.10
CA ASP A 82 18.65 -1.92 -31.78
C ASP A 82 18.91 -2.56 -30.41
N LYS A 83 19.83 -1.98 -29.60
CA LYS A 83 20.06 -2.46 -28.25
C LYS A 83 18.87 -2.17 -27.35
N LYS A 84 18.87 -2.79 -26.19
CA LYS A 84 17.79 -2.59 -25.21
C LYS A 84 17.91 -1.23 -24.53
N TYR A 85 16.84 -0.45 -24.55
CA TYR A 85 16.70 0.80 -23.82
C TYR A 85 15.80 0.61 -22.60
N TYR A 86 16.14 1.30 -21.51
CA TYR A 86 15.38 1.30 -20.25
C TYR A 86 14.75 2.66 -20.06
N LEU A 87 13.42 2.70 -20.11
CA LEU A 87 12.63 3.93 -20.06
C LEU A 87 11.98 4.06 -18.67
N PHE A 88 12.30 5.13 -17.97
CA PHE A 88 11.76 5.46 -16.66
C PHE A 88 10.91 6.70 -16.75
N PHE A 89 9.62 6.57 -16.46
CA PHE A 89 8.64 7.66 -16.49
C PHE A 89 8.03 7.85 -15.12
N ASP A 90 8.51 8.86 -14.40
CA ASP A 90 8.03 9.19 -13.06
C ASP A 90 6.84 10.13 -13.14
N GLU A 91 5.74 9.83 -12.43
CA GLU A 91 4.46 10.54 -12.41
C GLU A 91 3.86 10.71 -13.84
N ILE A 92 3.82 9.61 -14.62
CA ILE A 92 3.42 9.58 -16.05
C ILE A 92 2.00 10.10 -16.30
N GLN A 93 1.09 10.07 -15.30
CA GLN A 93 -0.28 10.57 -15.42
C GLN A 93 -0.35 12.08 -15.72
N ASN A 94 0.74 12.81 -15.64
CA ASN A 94 0.83 14.22 -16.05
C ASN A 94 0.86 14.39 -17.57
N VAL A 95 1.04 13.29 -18.33
CA VAL A 95 0.99 13.28 -19.81
C VAL A 95 -0.33 12.68 -20.25
N LYS A 96 -1.09 13.40 -21.09
CA LYS A 96 -2.36 12.91 -21.64
C LYS A 96 -2.12 11.79 -22.65
N ASN A 97 -2.97 10.76 -22.63
CA ASN A 97 -2.95 9.61 -23.55
C ASN A 97 -1.59 8.89 -23.61
N PHE A 98 -0.80 8.92 -22.53
CA PHE A 98 0.53 8.30 -22.47
C PHE A 98 0.50 6.81 -22.82
N GLU A 99 -0.62 6.12 -22.59
CA GLU A 99 -0.82 4.69 -22.84
C GLU A 99 -0.57 4.32 -24.32
N LYS A 100 -0.94 5.22 -25.24
CA LYS A 100 -0.72 5.02 -26.68
C LYS A 100 0.77 4.99 -27.00
N VAL A 101 1.54 5.87 -26.39
CA VAL A 101 3.00 5.93 -26.59
C VAL A 101 3.68 4.70 -26.01
N LEU A 102 3.33 4.32 -24.78
CA LEU A 102 3.90 3.13 -24.14
C LEU A 102 3.65 1.88 -24.98
N ASN A 103 2.42 1.73 -25.51
CA ASN A 103 2.07 0.60 -26.37
C ASN A 103 2.84 0.64 -27.69
N SER A 104 2.98 1.81 -28.31
CA SER A 104 3.75 2.00 -29.54
C SER A 104 5.24 1.68 -29.34
N LEU A 105 5.87 2.25 -28.33
CA LEU A 105 7.30 2.02 -28.05
C LEU A 105 7.56 0.54 -27.75
N ARG A 106 6.72 -0.11 -26.95
CA ARG A 106 6.84 -1.53 -26.64
C ARG A 106 6.72 -2.41 -27.91
N ALA A 107 5.84 -2.03 -28.85
CA ALA A 107 5.60 -2.81 -30.06
C ALA A 107 6.67 -2.62 -31.14
N THR A 108 7.35 -1.48 -31.15
CA THR A 108 8.24 -1.07 -32.28
C THR A 108 9.70 -0.92 -31.88
N GLN A 109 10.03 -0.96 -30.60
CA GLN A 109 11.39 -0.74 -30.08
C GLN A 109 11.77 -1.85 -29.09
N ASN A 110 13.06 -2.09 -28.94
CA ASN A 110 13.62 -2.98 -27.94
C ASN A 110 13.73 -2.22 -26.59
N VAL A 111 12.61 -2.13 -25.86
CA VAL A 111 12.55 -1.31 -24.63
C VAL A 111 12.04 -2.09 -23.42
N SER A 112 12.52 -1.69 -22.26
CA SER A 112 12.00 -2.08 -20.94
C SER A 112 11.46 -0.82 -20.27
N ILE A 113 10.14 -0.79 -19.97
CA ILE A 113 9.45 0.41 -19.52
C ILE A 113 9.07 0.29 -18.05
N PHE A 114 9.40 1.33 -17.27
CA PHE A 114 9.06 1.49 -15.87
C PHE A 114 8.29 2.80 -15.69
N ILE A 115 7.12 2.74 -15.07
CA ILE A 115 6.30 3.92 -14.83
C ILE A 115 5.89 4.02 -13.37
N THR A 116 5.70 5.25 -12.88
CA THR A 116 5.09 5.47 -11.58
C THR A 116 3.84 6.32 -11.67
N GLY A 117 3.00 6.18 -10.64
CA GLY A 117 1.91 7.10 -10.36
C GLY A 117 1.44 7.01 -8.91
N SER A 118 0.96 8.14 -8.42
CA SER A 118 0.49 8.29 -7.03
C SER A 118 -0.92 7.72 -6.78
N ASN A 119 -1.55 7.10 -7.79
CA ASN A 119 -2.92 6.64 -7.71
C ASN A 119 -3.13 5.32 -8.46
N ALA A 120 -3.94 4.43 -7.88
CA ALA A 120 -4.32 3.16 -8.50
C ALA A 120 -5.16 3.33 -9.79
N ASN A 121 -5.75 4.51 -10.03
CA ASN A 121 -6.42 4.82 -11.30
C ASN A 121 -5.48 4.78 -12.51
N LEU A 122 -4.18 4.84 -12.29
CA LEU A 122 -3.22 4.55 -13.36
C LEU A 122 -3.48 3.18 -14.02
N LEU A 123 -4.15 2.27 -13.26
CA LEU A 123 -4.49 0.90 -13.69
C LEU A 123 -5.96 0.76 -14.13
N SER A 124 -6.73 1.84 -14.17
CA SER A 124 -8.15 1.85 -14.55
C SER A 124 -8.37 2.54 -15.89
N GLY A 125 -9.56 2.35 -16.48
CA GLY A 125 -9.93 3.02 -17.72
C GLY A 125 -9.10 2.57 -18.92
N GLU A 126 -8.53 3.53 -19.64
CA GLU A 126 -7.81 3.26 -20.90
C GLU A 126 -6.54 2.44 -20.71
N LEU A 127 -5.80 2.60 -19.59
CA LEU A 127 -4.63 1.75 -19.30
C LEU A 127 -5.04 0.29 -19.17
N ALA A 128 -6.13 0.02 -18.45
CA ALA A 128 -6.63 -1.35 -18.28
C ALA A 128 -7.07 -1.98 -19.60
N THR A 129 -7.59 -1.18 -20.53
CA THR A 129 -8.04 -1.66 -21.85
C THR A 129 -6.94 -1.72 -22.90
N LEU A 130 -6.15 -0.64 -23.02
CA LEU A 130 -5.11 -0.54 -24.07
C LEU A 130 -3.86 -1.38 -23.76
N LEU A 131 -3.54 -1.57 -22.49
CA LEU A 131 -2.38 -2.32 -22.03
C LEU A 131 -2.75 -3.63 -21.33
N ALA A 132 -3.99 -4.13 -21.49
CA ALA A 132 -4.44 -5.38 -20.88
C ALA A 132 -3.47 -6.54 -21.19
N GLY A 133 -3.00 -7.23 -20.13
CA GLY A 133 -2.03 -8.31 -20.27
C GLY A 133 -0.60 -7.90 -20.62
N ARG A 134 -0.30 -6.58 -20.66
CA ARG A 134 1.00 -6.03 -21.06
C ARG A 134 1.74 -5.29 -19.98
N TYR A 135 1.27 -5.33 -18.74
CA TYR A 135 1.91 -4.71 -17.59
C TYR A 135 1.88 -5.61 -16.37
N VAL A 136 2.77 -5.33 -15.45
CA VAL A 136 2.80 -5.90 -14.09
C VAL A 136 2.82 -4.76 -13.07
N THR A 137 2.09 -4.93 -11.97
CA THR A 137 1.91 -3.88 -10.97
C THR A 137 2.63 -4.20 -9.68
N PHE A 138 3.32 -3.18 -9.15
CA PHE A 138 3.96 -3.22 -7.84
C PHE A 138 3.37 -2.11 -6.97
N LYS A 139 2.69 -2.50 -5.90
CA LYS A 139 2.11 -1.55 -4.95
C LYS A 139 3.15 -1.20 -3.88
N ILE A 140 3.76 -0.03 -4.02
CA ILE A 140 4.83 0.44 -3.13
C ILE A 140 4.22 1.03 -1.86
N MET A 141 4.52 0.39 -0.74
CA MET A 141 4.11 0.86 0.59
C MET A 141 5.15 1.85 1.16
N PRO A 142 4.81 2.68 2.14
CA PRO A 142 5.79 3.35 3.00
C PRO A 142 6.85 2.37 3.55
N PHE A 143 7.83 2.84 4.28
CA PHE A 143 8.83 1.96 4.87
C PHE A 143 8.18 0.91 5.78
N THR A 144 8.58 -0.35 5.62
CA THR A 144 8.30 -1.41 6.60
C THR A 144 9.05 -1.13 7.90
N PHE A 145 8.69 -1.81 8.98
CA PHE A 145 9.40 -1.67 10.25
C PHE A 145 10.91 -1.95 10.10
N ALA A 146 11.26 -3.00 9.38
CA ALA A 146 12.67 -3.34 9.10
C ALA A 146 13.41 -2.23 8.31
N GLU A 147 12.75 -1.56 7.37
CA GLU A 147 13.33 -0.43 6.63
C GLU A 147 13.47 0.81 7.53
N CYS A 148 12.50 1.02 8.46
CA CYS A 148 12.59 2.10 9.45
C CYS A 148 13.78 1.93 10.40
N LEU A 149 14.04 0.72 10.86
CA LEU A 149 15.21 0.43 11.68
C LEU A 149 16.53 0.65 10.92
N LYS A 150 16.57 0.25 9.64
CA LYS A 150 17.75 0.46 8.79
C LYS A 150 18.10 1.94 8.61
N ILE A 151 17.11 2.81 8.38
CA ILE A 151 17.40 4.26 8.21
C ILE A 151 17.87 4.90 9.52
N GLN A 152 17.45 4.36 10.67
CA GLN A 152 17.84 4.82 12.00
C GLN A 152 19.11 4.12 12.53
N ASN A 153 19.69 3.15 11.79
CA ASN A 153 20.82 2.31 12.21
C ASN A 153 20.54 1.55 13.52
N ILE A 154 19.30 1.13 13.76
CA ILE A 154 18.91 0.33 14.93
C ILE A 154 19.08 -1.15 14.59
N THR A 155 19.94 -1.84 15.33
CA THR A 155 20.21 -3.27 15.17
C THR A 155 19.44 -4.16 16.15
N ASN A 156 19.14 -3.64 17.34
CA ASN A 156 18.42 -4.34 18.40
C ASN A 156 17.16 -3.53 18.74
N PRO A 157 16.05 -3.72 18.00
CA PRO A 157 14.83 -2.98 18.24
C PRO A 157 14.16 -3.36 19.56
N THR A 158 13.50 -2.39 20.14
CA THR A 158 12.76 -2.47 21.41
C THR A 158 11.27 -2.25 21.19
N ASP A 159 10.47 -2.49 22.22
CA ASP A 159 9.03 -2.15 22.21
C ASP A 159 8.79 -0.65 21.99
N SER A 160 9.74 0.21 22.43
CA SER A 160 9.68 1.66 22.14
C SER A 160 9.79 1.97 20.64
N ASP A 161 10.63 1.25 19.91
CA ASP A 161 10.78 1.40 18.47
C ASP A 161 9.51 0.95 17.74
N LEU A 162 8.92 -0.16 18.19
CA LEU A 162 7.62 -0.62 17.70
C LEU A 162 6.54 0.43 17.96
N MET A 163 6.44 0.96 19.20
CA MET A 163 5.46 2.00 19.55
C MET A 163 5.64 3.27 18.71
N ASN A 164 6.86 3.68 18.44
CA ASN A 164 7.17 4.81 17.56
C ASN A 164 6.67 4.54 16.13
N TYR A 165 6.87 3.31 15.62
CA TYR A 165 6.38 2.92 14.31
C TYR A 165 4.85 2.84 14.25
N LEU A 166 4.19 2.27 15.26
CA LEU A 166 2.73 2.23 15.35
C LEU A 166 2.15 3.66 15.38
N LYS A 167 2.81 4.59 16.10
CA LYS A 167 2.33 5.96 16.31
C LYS A 167 2.55 6.86 15.09
N PHE A 168 3.69 6.75 14.42
CA PHE A 168 4.10 7.71 13.38
C PHE A 168 4.25 7.09 11.99
N GLY A 169 4.05 5.79 11.85
CA GLY A 169 4.10 5.09 10.57
C GLY A 169 5.50 4.98 9.96
N GLY A 170 5.55 4.70 8.67
CA GLY A 170 6.77 4.48 7.88
C GLY A 170 6.98 5.48 6.75
N MET A 171 6.34 6.66 6.76
CA MET A 171 6.57 7.66 5.71
C MET A 171 8.04 8.07 5.66
N PRO A 172 8.76 7.90 4.50
CA PRO A 172 10.23 8.04 4.45
C PRO A 172 10.75 9.39 4.94
N GLN A 173 10.08 10.49 4.63
CA GLN A 173 10.55 11.82 5.01
C GLN A 173 10.50 12.10 6.50
N ARG A 174 9.66 11.40 7.28
CA ARG A 174 9.58 11.62 8.72
C ARG A 174 10.91 11.34 9.45
N PHE A 175 11.76 10.48 8.87
CA PHE A 175 13.05 10.09 9.46
C PHE A 175 14.14 11.16 9.35
N TYR A 176 13.86 12.28 8.69
CA TYR A 176 14.70 13.48 8.64
C TYR A 176 14.22 14.58 9.58
N LEU A 177 13.18 14.31 10.37
CA LEU A 177 12.59 15.22 11.35
C LEU A 177 13.02 14.81 12.76
N SER A 178 13.23 15.81 13.64
CA SER A 178 13.85 15.58 14.93
C SER A 178 12.86 15.46 16.09
N THR A 179 11.67 16.05 15.94
CA THR A 179 10.67 16.11 17.02
C THR A 179 9.34 15.52 16.61
N GLU A 180 8.57 15.02 17.56
CA GLU A 180 7.20 14.55 17.33
C GLU A 180 6.30 15.64 16.72
N SER A 181 6.50 16.90 17.11
CA SER A 181 5.74 18.02 16.57
C SER A 181 6.00 18.22 15.08
N GLU A 182 7.27 18.18 14.66
CA GLU A 182 7.64 18.27 13.24
C GLU A 182 7.05 17.12 12.43
N ILE A 183 7.09 15.89 12.98
CA ILE A 183 6.50 14.71 12.33
C ILE A 183 4.98 14.88 12.16
N LYS A 184 4.27 15.36 13.18
CA LYS A 184 2.82 15.58 13.10
C LYS A 184 2.48 16.65 12.07
N ILE A 185 3.20 17.78 12.04
CA ILE A 185 3.00 18.83 11.05
C ILE A 185 3.22 18.26 9.65
N PHE A 186 4.33 17.56 9.43
CA PHE A 186 4.63 16.94 8.13
C PHE A 186 3.55 15.95 7.68
N LEU A 187 3.08 15.07 8.58
CA LEU A 187 2.03 14.08 8.26
C LEU A 187 0.70 14.77 7.94
N SER A 188 0.35 15.85 8.66
CA SER A 188 -0.84 16.65 8.38
C SER A 188 -0.76 17.31 7.01
N ASP A 189 0.33 18.00 6.70
CA ASP A 189 0.53 18.64 5.39
C ASP A 189 0.53 17.63 4.24
N LEU A 190 1.11 16.45 4.48
CA LEU A 190 1.11 15.36 3.50
C LEU A 190 -0.31 14.84 3.27
N TYR A 191 -1.06 14.60 4.34
CA TYR A 191 -2.46 14.19 4.28
C TYR A 191 -3.30 15.19 3.50
N ASP A 192 -3.21 16.47 3.81
CA ASP A 192 -3.92 17.55 3.10
C ASP A 192 -3.54 17.60 1.62
N SER A 193 -2.26 17.44 1.30
CA SER A 193 -1.79 17.39 -0.09
C SER A 193 -2.39 16.20 -0.86
N ILE A 194 -2.50 15.03 -0.22
CA ILE A 194 -3.11 13.84 -0.83
C ILE A 194 -4.60 14.06 -1.05
N VAL A 195 -5.31 14.53 -0.02
CA VAL A 195 -6.77 14.80 -0.09
C VAL A 195 -7.07 15.83 -1.18
N LEU A 196 -6.34 16.94 -1.20
CA LEU A 196 -6.56 18.02 -2.17
C LEU A 196 -6.21 17.63 -3.61
N LYS A 197 -5.02 17.07 -3.83
CA LYS A 197 -4.52 16.79 -5.19
C LYS A 197 -5.00 15.46 -5.74
N ASP A 198 -4.87 14.39 -4.94
CA ASP A 198 -5.08 13.05 -5.45
C ASP A 198 -6.55 12.59 -5.34
N ILE A 199 -7.38 13.28 -4.55
CA ILE A 199 -8.80 12.98 -4.43
C ILE A 199 -9.66 14.14 -4.96
N ILE A 200 -9.67 15.31 -4.29
CA ILE A 200 -10.62 16.39 -4.60
C ILE A 200 -10.45 16.89 -6.03
N SER A 201 -9.25 17.28 -6.43
CA SER A 201 -9.00 17.82 -7.76
C SER A 201 -9.23 16.80 -8.87
N ARG A 202 -8.81 15.55 -8.65
CA ARG A 202 -8.89 14.47 -9.63
C ARG A 202 -10.33 14.04 -9.90
N TYR A 203 -11.11 13.81 -8.84
CA TYR A 203 -12.48 13.31 -8.94
C TYR A 203 -13.52 14.43 -8.93
N LYS A 204 -13.09 15.70 -8.89
CA LYS A 204 -13.94 16.88 -8.84
C LYS A 204 -14.98 16.76 -7.71
N VAL A 205 -14.52 16.38 -6.53
CA VAL A 205 -15.36 16.16 -5.36
C VAL A 205 -16.07 17.45 -5.00
N LYS A 206 -17.41 17.40 -4.93
CA LYS A 206 -18.25 18.57 -4.65
C LYS A 206 -18.39 18.84 -3.15
N ASN A 207 -18.50 17.79 -2.35
CA ASN A 207 -18.66 17.92 -0.90
C ASN A 207 -17.36 17.46 -0.18
N VAL A 208 -16.45 18.41 -0.01
CA VAL A 208 -15.14 18.20 0.61
C VAL A 208 -15.28 17.80 2.07
N GLU A 209 -16.20 18.44 2.80
CA GLU A 209 -16.42 18.16 4.22
C GLU A 209 -16.92 16.73 4.46
N LEU A 210 -17.79 16.22 3.58
CA LEU A 210 -18.26 14.85 3.65
C LEU A 210 -17.11 13.86 3.37
N LEU A 211 -16.26 14.16 2.40
CA LEU A 211 -15.07 13.34 2.10
C LEU A 211 -14.14 13.26 3.30
N ASP A 212 -13.82 14.42 3.91
CA ASP A 212 -12.95 14.48 5.08
C ASP A 212 -13.52 13.66 6.25
N LYS A 213 -14.80 13.76 6.52
CA LYS A 213 -15.48 12.94 7.53
C LYS A 213 -15.44 11.45 7.23
N ILE A 214 -15.55 11.04 5.96
CA ILE A 214 -15.40 9.64 5.57
C ILE A 214 -13.99 9.15 5.86
N ILE A 215 -12.96 9.93 5.50
CA ILE A 215 -11.57 9.54 5.75
C ILE A 215 -11.29 9.47 7.25
N ASN A 216 -11.76 10.45 8.03
CA ASN A 216 -11.63 10.47 9.47
C ASN A 216 -12.33 9.27 10.14
N TYR A 217 -13.52 8.90 9.65
CA TYR A 217 -14.21 7.70 10.10
C TYR A 217 -13.40 6.44 9.80
N LEU A 218 -12.86 6.29 8.58
CA LEU A 218 -12.02 5.16 8.22
C LEU A 218 -10.73 5.09 9.05
N ALA A 219 -10.12 6.24 9.36
CA ALA A 219 -8.94 6.29 10.20
C ALA A 219 -9.24 5.88 11.65
N SER A 220 -10.36 6.34 12.22
CA SER A 220 -10.77 6.01 13.58
C SER A 220 -11.32 4.59 13.76
N THR A 221 -11.78 3.96 12.67
CA THR A 221 -12.32 2.60 12.64
C THR A 221 -11.47 1.64 11.82
N SER A 222 -10.17 1.97 11.63
CA SER A 222 -9.22 1.08 10.98
C SER A 222 -9.22 -0.28 11.67
N SER A 223 -9.13 -1.35 10.88
CA SER A 223 -9.22 -2.74 11.36
C SER A 223 -10.62 -3.20 11.83
N GLN A 224 -11.61 -2.32 11.85
CA GLN A 224 -12.99 -2.70 12.19
C GLN A 224 -13.82 -3.02 10.95
N ILE A 225 -14.86 -3.83 11.15
CA ILE A 225 -15.81 -4.14 10.08
C ILE A 225 -16.55 -2.85 9.68
N PHE A 226 -16.42 -2.50 8.41
CA PHE A 226 -17.12 -1.38 7.81
C PHE A 226 -18.50 -1.80 7.31
N SER A 227 -19.53 -1.03 7.65
CA SER A 227 -20.81 -1.12 6.98
C SER A 227 -21.30 0.25 6.53
N ALA A 228 -21.90 0.31 5.34
CA ALA A 228 -22.52 1.55 4.85
C ALA A 228 -23.64 2.05 5.79
N SER A 229 -24.29 1.14 6.51
CA SER A 229 -25.28 1.49 7.52
C SER A 229 -24.67 2.16 8.74
N SER A 230 -23.51 1.68 9.21
CA SER A 230 -22.82 2.27 10.37
C SER A 230 -22.37 3.70 10.09
N ILE A 231 -21.77 3.96 8.93
CA ILE A 231 -21.36 5.32 8.57
C ILE A 231 -22.57 6.24 8.29
N ASN A 232 -23.66 5.72 7.69
CA ASN A 232 -24.86 6.51 7.52
C ASN A 232 -25.51 6.88 8.87
N ASN A 233 -25.50 5.97 9.84
CA ASN A 233 -25.97 6.27 11.19
C ASN A 233 -25.07 7.31 11.88
N PHE A 234 -23.75 7.22 11.69
CA PHE A 234 -22.82 8.23 12.16
C PHE A 234 -23.16 9.62 11.59
N PHE A 235 -23.38 9.73 10.26
CA PHE A 235 -23.75 11.01 9.64
C PHE A 235 -25.13 11.51 10.06
N LYS A 236 -26.13 10.62 10.22
CA LYS A 236 -27.47 11.01 10.70
C LYS A 236 -27.42 11.60 12.11
N ASN A 237 -26.59 11.05 12.99
CA ASN A 237 -26.38 11.58 14.35
C ASN A 237 -25.77 12.99 14.33
N GLU A 238 -25.07 13.35 13.24
CA GLU A 238 -24.55 14.70 13.01
C GLU A 238 -25.54 15.60 12.21
N GLY A 239 -26.79 15.16 12.00
CA GLY A 239 -27.80 15.92 11.28
C GLY A 239 -27.61 15.99 9.76
N ARG A 240 -26.90 15.00 9.16
CA ARG A 240 -26.57 14.96 7.74
C ARG A 240 -27.09 13.69 7.07
N GLU A 241 -27.43 13.83 5.80
CA GLU A 241 -27.78 12.69 4.96
C GLU A 241 -26.75 12.51 3.84
N CYS A 242 -26.33 11.27 3.65
CA CYS A 242 -25.46 10.88 2.54
C CYS A 242 -26.12 9.73 1.77
N SER A 243 -26.26 9.87 0.46
CA SER A 243 -26.72 8.74 -0.36
C SER A 243 -25.69 7.61 -0.34
N LYS A 244 -26.17 6.36 -0.40
CA LYS A 244 -25.28 5.19 -0.47
C LYS A 244 -24.33 5.28 -1.68
N GLU A 245 -24.83 5.77 -2.80
CA GLU A 245 -24.05 5.95 -4.02
C GLU A 245 -22.87 6.94 -3.80
N THR A 246 -23.13 8.11 -3.23
CA THR A 246 -22.10 9.10 -2.90
C THR A 246 -21.07 8.52 -1.95
N LEU A 247 -21.51 7.79 -0.92
CA LEU A 247 -20.63 7.13 0.03
C LEU A 247 -19.69 6.13 -0.66
N TYR A 248 -20.22 5.22 -1.48
CA TYR A 248 -19.39 4.24 -2.18
C TYR A 248 -18.45 4.89 -3.20
N ASN A 249 -18.88 5.96 -3.88
CA ASN A 249 -18.00 6.72 -4.77
C ASN A 249 -16.83 7.33 -4.01
N TYR A 250 -17.07 7.97 -2.86
CA TYR A 250 -16.01 8.57 -2.07
C TYR A 250 -15.09 7.52 -1.46
N LEU A 251 -15.60 6.39 -0.97
CA LEU A 251 -14.79 5.25 -0.54
C LEU A 251 -13.89 4.73 -1.67
N SER A 252 -14.46 4.63 -2.88
CA SER A 252 -13.67 4.23 -4.06
C SER A 252 -12.53 5.21 -4.33
N TYR A 253 -12.76 6.52 -4.25
CA TYR A 253 -11.74 7.55 -4.45
C TYR A 253 -10.61 7.46 -3.41
N VAL A 254 -10.98 7.24 -2.14
CA VAL A 254 -10.00 7.07 -1.04
C VAL A 254 -9.16 5.82 -1.24
N VAL A 255 -9.75 4.70 -1.64
CA VAL A 255 -9.01 3.47 -1.94
C VAL A 255 -8.10 3.66 -3.15
N GLN A 256 -8.58 4.32 -4.20
CA GLN A 256 -7.81 4.57 -5.42
C GLN A 256 -6.63 5.54 -5.19
N SER A 257 -6.73 6.45 -4.24
CA SER A 257 -5.60 7.32 -3.83
C SER A 257 -4.51 6.59 -3.05
N CYS A 258 -4.69 5.29 -2.80
CA CYS A 258 -3.77 4.45 -2.03
C CYS A 258 -3.59 4.88 -0.56
N VAL A 259 -4.40 5.78 -0.02
CA VAL A 259 -4.38 6.16 1.42
C VAL A 259 -4.89 5.03 2.29
N VAL A 260 -5.88 4.30 1.76
CA VAL A 260 -6.54 3.19 2.45
C VAL A 260 -6.53 1.95 1.57
N ASN A 261 -6.31 0.82 2.18
CA ASN A 261 -6.42 -0.50 1.57
C ASN A 261 -7.71 -1.17 2.01
N LYS A 262 -8.30 -1.94 1.13
CA LYS A 262 -9.53 -2.67 1.40
C LYS A 262 -9.28 -4.17 1.45
N ALA A 263 -9.67 -4.84 2.55
CA ALA A 263 -9.67 -6.28 2.69
C ALA A 263 -11.09 -6.82 2.59
N LYS A 264 -11.31 -7.76 1.67
CA LYS A 264 -12.59 -8.46 1.51
C LYS A 264 -12.70 -9.55 2.56
N ARG A 265 -13.93 -9.88 2.96
CA ARG A 265 -14.19 -11.00 3.87
C ARG A 265 -14.35 -12.30 3.09
N TYR A 266 -13.89 -13.39 3.69
CA TYR A 266 -13.97 -14.75 3.16
C TYR A 266 -14.68 -15.65 4.15
N ASP A 267 -15.80 -16.23 3.74
CA ASP A 267 -16.52 -17.24 4.51
C ASP A 267 -15.76 -18.58 4.41
N ILE A 268 -15.12 -18.96 5.51
CA ILE A 268 -14.27 -20.15 5.57
C ILE A 268 -15.09 -21.43 5.38
N SER A 269 -16.29 -21.47 5.96
CA SER A 269 -17.19 -22.63 5.88
C SER A 269 -17.83 -22.73 4.49
N GLY A 270 -18.29 -21.61 3.96
CA GLY A 270 -18.93 -21.53 2.63
C GLY A 270 -17.95 -21.44 1.48
N LYS A 271 -16.64 -21.33 1.74
CA LYS A 271 -15.55 -21.22 0.75
C LYS A 271 -15.80 -20.14 -0.32
N ARG A 272 -16.30 -18.97 0.08
CA ARG A 272 -16.64 -17.89 -0.83
C ARG A 272 -16.25 -16.51 -0.28
N THR A 273 -15.85 -15.61 -1.19
CA THR A 273 -15.63 -14.21 -0.86
C THR A 273 -16.98 -13.50 -0.66
N LEU A 274 -17.08 -12.75 0.42
CA LEU A 274 -18.26 -11.94 0.73
C LEU A 274 -18.13 -10.56 0.08
N SER A 275 -19.25 -10.04 -0.44
CA SER A 275 -19.31 -8.75 -1.15
C SER A 275 -19.57 -7.56 -0.25
N THR A 276 -19.77 -7.77 1.05
CA THR A 276 -20.16 -6.73 2.02
C THR A 276 -19.39 -6.86 3.32
N LEU A 277 -19.41 -5.79 4.11
CA LEU A 277 -18.77 -5.76 5.43
C LEU A 277 -17.24 -5.94 5.36
N GLU A 278 -16.61 -5.18 4.47
CA GLU A 278 -15.16 -5.18 4.28
C GLU A 278 -14.45 -4.52 5.47
N LYS A 279 -13.15 -4.78 5.66
CA LYS A 279 -12.29 -3.99 6.53
C LYS A 279 -11.42 -3.03 5.72
N TYR A 280 -11.06 -1.91 6.33
CA TYR A 280 -10.19 -0.91 5.72
C TYR A 280 -8.96 -0.71 6.61
N TYR A 281 -7.80 -0.64 5.97
CA TYR A 281 -6.50 -0.47 6.61
C TYR A 281 -5.79 0.73 6.02
N LEU A 282 -5.25 1.59 6.86
CA LEU A 282 -4.46 2.73 6.41
C LEU A 282 -3.16 2.26 5.75
N ALA A 283 -2.74 2.91 4.69
CA ALA A 283 -1.44 2.63 4.07
C ALA A 283 -0.27 3.02 4.99
N ASP A 284 -0.50 3.96 5.91
CA ASP A 284 0.44 4.37 6.94
C ASP A 284 -0.30 4.70 8.24
N THR A 285 0.11 4.09 9.35
CA THR A 285 -0.53 4.28 10.66
C THR A 285 -0.35 5.70 11.21
N GLY A 286 0.65 6.45 10.73
CA GLY A 286 0.84 7.84 11.11
C GLY A 286 -0.37 8.73 10.83
N PHE A 287 -1.17 8.40 9.82
CA PHE A 287 -2.39 9.16 9.51
C PHE A 287 -3.53 8.93 10.51
N ALA A 288 -3.57 7.78 11.20
CA ALA A 288 -4.58 7.52 12.22
C ALA A 288 -4.48 8.53 13.39
N ASN A 289 -3.26 8.92 13.74
CA ASN A 289 -3.00 9.81 14.86
C ASN A 289 -3.26 11.30 14.58
N LEU A 290 -3.51 11.66 13.34
CA LEU A 290 -3.86 13.04 12.98
C LEU A 290 -5.30 13.38 13.39
N HIS A 291 -6.19 12.41 13.38
CA HIS A 291 -7.64 12.60 13.49
C HIS A 291 -8.29 11.88 14.68
N SER A 292 -7.54 11.06 15.41
CA SER A 292 -8.07 10.30 16.55
C SER A 292 -7.64 10.89 17.89
N LEU A 293 -8.60 11.08 18.80
CA LEU A 293 -8.34 11.46 20.19
C LEU A 293 -7.85 10.28 21.04
N LYS A 294 -8.02 9.05 20.55
CA LYS A 294 -7.58 7.82 21.25
C LYS A 294 -6.73 6.99 20.31
N PHE A 295 -5.55 6.65 20.76
CA PHE A 295 -4.66 5.74 20.08
C PHE A 295 -5.02 4.29 20.45
N ASP A 296 -5.59 3.56 19.50
CA ASP A 296 -5.88 2.12 19.66
C ASP A 296 -4.67 1.30 19.18
N ILE A 297 -3.87 0.84 20.14
CA ILE A 297 -2.65 0.07 19.89
C ILE A 297 -2.98 -1.23 19.14
N GLY A 298 -4.05 -1.93 19.54
CA GLY A 298 -4.45 -3.19 18.91
C GLY A 298 -4.81 -3.01 17.43
N ALA A 299 -5.65 -2.01 17.12
CA ALA A 299 -6.02 -1.69 15.76
C ALA A 299 -4.81 -1.26 14.91
N MET A 300 -3.87 -0.51 15.47
CA MET A 300 -2.65 -0.09 14.75
C MET A 300 -1.71 -1.27 14.54
N LEU A 301 -1.60 -2.20 15.48
CA LEU A 301 -0.81 -3.41 15.32
C LEU A 301 -1.39 -4.31 14.22
N GLU A 302 -2.71 -4.51 14.22
CA GLU A 302 -3.40 -5.24 13.14
C GLU A 302 -3.16 -4.58 11.79
N ASN A 303 -3.24 -3.23 11.71
CA ASN A 303 -2.95 -2.49 10.50
C ASN A 303 -1.48 -2.67 10.03
N VAL A 304 -0.52 -2.68 10.94
CA VAL A 304 0.90 -2.90 10.60
C VAL A 304 1.10 -4.32 10.08
N VAL A 305 0.52 -5.34 10.72
CA VAL A 305 0.58 -6.73 10.24
C VAL A 305 -0.04 -6.86 8.85
N TYR A 306 -1.19 -6.21 8.60
CA TYR A 306 -1.79 -6.15 7.27
C TYR A 306 -0.83 -5.57 6.23
N ASN A 307 -0.24 -4.40 6.51
CA ASN A 307 0.66 -3.72 5.60
C ASN A 307 1.93 -4.53 5.32
N GLU A 308 2.48 -5.21 6.35
CA GLU A 308 3.64 -6.09 6.21
C GLU A 308 3.32 -7.29 5.31
N LEU A 309 2.18 -7.95 5.50
CA LEU A 309 1.75 -9.06 4.66
C LEU A 309 1.59 -8.63 3.17
N ILE A 310 0.98 -7.46 2.92
CA ILE A 310 0.93 -6.87 1.56
C ILE A 310 2.34 -6.61 1.02
N ALA A 311 3.22 -6.03 1.85
CA ALA A 311 4.60 -5.75 1.46
C ALA A 311 5.36 -7.04 1.13
N ARG A 312 5.10 -8.15 1.82
CA ARG A 312 5.65 -9.49 1.51
C ARG A 312 5.04 -10.13 0.27
N GLY A 313 3.93 -9.59 -0.26
CA GLY A 313 3.28 -10.03 -1.49
C GLY A 313 2.16 -11.04 -1.28
N TYR A 314 1.56 -11.08 -0.11
CA TYR A 314 0.36 -11.87 0.15
C TYR A 314 -0.89 -11.17 -0.39
N GLU A 315 -1.82 -11.95 -0.89
CA GLU A 315 -3.23 -11.56 -1.06
C GLU A 315 -3.95 -11.81 0.26
N ILE A 316 -4.68 -10.79 0.76
CA ILE A 316 -5.25 -10.84 2.11
C ILE A 316 -6.77 -10.76 2.04
N GLN A 317 -7.40 -11.63 2.83
CA GLN A 317 -8.82 -11.60 3.13
C GLN A 317 -9.02 -11.70 4.65
N VAL A 318 -10.14 -11.18 5.14
CA VAL A 318 -10.56 -11.35 6.54
C VAL A 318 -11.36 -12.65 6.64
N GLY A 319 -10.93 -13.56 7.49
CA GLY A 319 -11.59 -14.87 7.65
C GLY A 319 -12.86 -14.74 8.50
N VAL A 320 -13.96 -15.34 8.05
CA VAL A 320 -15.23 -15.35 8.79
C VAL A 320 -15.67 -16.80 9.00
N THR A 321 -16.01 -17.12 10.24
CA THR A 321 -16.72 -18.35 10.60
C THR A 321 -18.12 -18.00 11.10
N SER A 322 -18.92 -18.99 11.50
CA SER A 322 -20.29 -18.73 12.00
C SER A 322 -20.34 -17.79 13.20
N ASN A 323 -19.31 -17.74 14.05
CA ASN A 323 -19.35 -17.00 15.33
C ASN A 323 -18.05 -16.25 15.65
N SER A 324 -17.05 -16.28 14.78
CA SER A 324 -15.76 -15.65 15.01
C SER A 324 -15.16 -15.13 13.71
N GLU A 325 -14.22 -14.22 13.84
CA GLU A 325 -13.44 -13.65 12.76
C GLU A 325 -11.97 -14.06 12.95
N ILE A 326 -11.29 -14.32 11.86
CA ILE A 326 -9.82 -14.43 11.81
C ILE A 326 -9.32 -13.20 11.08
N ASP A 327 -8.40 -12.47 11.68
CA ASP A 327 -7.98 -11.18 11.16
C ASP A 327 -7.48 -11.29 9.74
N PHE A 328 -6.61 -12.30 9.43
CA PHE A 328 -6.12 -12.46 8.08
C PHE A 328 -6.05 -13.91 7.63
N ILE A 329 -6.53 -14.12 6.41
CA ILE A 329 -6.20 -15.24 5.54
C ILE A 329 -5.24 -14.68 4.50
N ALA A 330 -3.97 -15.04 4.59
CA ALA A 330 -2.91 -14.59 3.70
C ALA A 330 -2.59 -15.69 2.68
N THR A 331 -2.66 -15.40 1.39
CA THR A 331 -2.40 -16.37 0.31
C THR A 331 -1.26 -15.86 -0.56
N LYS A 332 -0.26 -16.72 -0.79
CA LYS A 332 0.86 -16.44 -1.67
C LYS A 332 1.35 -17.72 -2.33
N ASP A 333 1.61 -17.69 -3.63
CA ASP A 333 2.10 -18.82 -4.42
C ASP A 333 1.26 -20.12 -4.22
N GLY A 334 -0.06 -19.96 -4.05
CA GLY A 334 -1.00 -21.06 -3.81
C GLY A 334 -1.00 -21.60 -2.38
N GLN A 335 -0.12 -21.13 -1.50
CA GLN A 335 -0.11 -21.46 -0.09
C GLN A 335 -0.96 -20.48 0.71
N LYS A 336 -1.62 -20.99 1.74
CA LYS A 336 -2.47 -20.22 2.63
C LYS A 336 -1.93 -20.25 4.05
N GLU A 337 -2.03 -19.13 4.74
CA GLU A 337 -1.66 -18.97 6.14
C GLU A 337 -2.75 -18.16 6.85
N TYR A 338 -2.93 -18.41 8.14
CA TYR A 338 -3.91 -17.71 8.97
C TYR A 338 -3.20 -16.90 10.05
N TYR A 339 -3.62 -15.66 10.24
CA TYR A 339 -3.04 -14.77 11.23
C TYR A 339 -4.12 -14.17 12.12
N GLN A 340 -3.89 -14.21 13.42
CA GLN A 340 -4.64 -13.48 14.44
C GLN A 340 -3.69 -12.52 15.12
N VAL A 341 -4.14 -11.31 15.43
CA VAL A 341 -3.30 -10.24 15.97
C VAL A 341 -3.87 -9.74 17.28
N ALA A 342 -3.06 -9.76 18.33
CA ALA A 342 -3.39 -9.18 19.61
C ALA A 342 -2.23 -8.33 20.09
N TYR A 343 -2.49 -7.22 20.82
CA TYR A 343 -1.38 -6.44 21.37
C TYR A 343 -0.65 -7.23 22.46
N ILE A 344 -1.37 -7.70 23.46
CA ILE A 344 -0.83 -8.49 24.59
C ILE A 344 -1.81 -9.62 24.93
N LEU A 345 -1.28 -10.80 25.22
CA LEU A 345 -2.00 -12.00 25.65
C LEU A 345 -1.95 -12.10 27.20
N HIS A 346 -2.48 -11.11 27.89
CA HIS A 346 -2.26 -10.88 29.32
C HIS A 346 -3.08 -11.78 30.25
N ASP A 347 -4.13 -12.43 29.77
CA ASP A 347 -4.98 -13.31 30.58
C ASP A 347 -5.50 -14.52 29.79
N GLU A 348 -5.96 -15.54 30.51
CA GLU A 348 -6.48 -16.78 29.91
C GLU A 348 -7.69 -16.54 28.99
N ASN A 349 -8.53 -15.55 29.23
CA ASN A 349 -9.70 -15.27 28.40
C ASN A 349 -9.26 -14.70 27.05
N THR A 350 -8.28 -13.81 27.07
CA THR A 350 -7.65 -13.27 25.84
C THR A 350 -6.97 -14.39 25.06
N ILE A 351 -6.17 -15.23 25.71
CA ILE A 351 -5.54 -16.40 25.06
C ILE A 351 -6.59 -17.32 24.45
N LYS A 352 -7.62 -17.72 25.21
CA LYS A 352 -8.70 -18.56 24.72
C LYS A 352 -9.46 -17.95 23.54
N ARG A 353 -9.64 -16.64 23.54
CA ARG A 353 -10.28 -15.92 22.44
C ARG A 353 -9.42 -15.95 21.18
N GLU A 354 -8.14 -15.55 21.27
CA GLU A 354 -7.27 -15.40 20.11
C GLU A 354 -6.87 -16.77 19.48
N PHE A 355 -6.61 -17.77 20.30
CA PHE A 355 -6.34 -19.11 19.81
C PHE A 355 -7.61 -19.88 19.42
N GLY A 356 -8.71 -19.62 20.13
CA GLY A 356 -9.99 -20.32 19.92
C GLY A 356 -10.65 -20.03 18.56
N VAL A 357 -10.30 -18.95 17.87
CA VAL A 357 -10.84 -18.64 16.53
C VAL A 357 -10.52 -19.75 15.52
N TYR A 358 -9.41 -20.48 15.72
CA TYR A 358 -8.95 -21.52 14.82
C TYR A 358 -9.65 -22.88 14.99
N GLN A 359 -10.40 -23.11 16.07
CA GLN A 359 -11.07 -24.40 16.33
C GLN A 359 -12.03 -24.82 15.20
N LYS A 360 -12.55 -23.88 14.44
CA LYS A 360 -13.44 -24.13 13.30
C LYS A 360 -12.73 -24.21 11.95
N VAL A 361 -11.44 -23.98 11.92
CA VAL A 361 -10.61 -24.11 10.72
C VAL A 361 -10.08 -25.53 10.64
N LYS A 362 -10.71 -26.34 9.78
CA LYS A 362 -10.43 -27.79 9.68
C LYS A 362 -9.34 -28.16 8.67
N ASP A 363 -8.62 -27.18 8.16
CA ASP A 363 -7.49 -27.42 7.27
C ASP A 363 -6.15 -27.43 8.03
N ASN A 364 -5.10 -27.92 7.35
CA ASN A 364 -3.76 -28.08 7.91
C ASN A 364 -2.80 -26.92 7.55
N PHE A 365 -3.33 -25.79 7.06
CA PHE A 365 -2.49 -24.63 6.78
C PHE A 365 -1.97 -24.00 8.07
N PRO A 366 -0.78 -23.39 8.03
CA PRO A 366 -0.18 -22.73 9.19
C PRO A 366 -1.11 -21.69 9.82
N LYS A 367 -1.12 -21.65 11.15
CA LYS A 367 -1.92 -20.74 11.96
C LYS A 367 -1.01 -20.01 12.93
N PHE A 368 -1.09 -18.68 12.91
CA PHE A 368 -0.22 -17.82 13.70
C PHE A 368 -1.05 -16.89 14.59
N VAL A 369 -0.57 -16.70 15.82
CA VAL A 369 -0.98 -15.59 16.69
C VAL A 369 0.21 -14.65 16.82
N ILE A 370 0.03 -13.39 16.43
CA ILE A 370 1.06 -12.36 16.48
C ILE A 370 0.76 -11.43 17.65
N SER A 371 1.70 -11.25 18.57
CA SER A 371 1.55 -10.29 19.66
C SER A 371 2.88 -9.62 20.03
N ALA A 372 2.82 -8.61 20.94
CA ALA A 372 4.01 -7.97 21.49
C ALA A 372 4.64 -8.77 22.66
N ASP A 373 4.04 -9.86 23.07
CA ASP A 373 4.55 -10.68 24.16
C ASP A 373 5.90 -11.32 23.82
N HIS A 374 6.80 -11.36 24.79
CA HIS A 374 8.11 -12.00 24.67
C HIS A 374 8.12 -13.49 25.03
N PHE A 375 7.05 -13.97 25.68
CA PHE A 375 6.88 -15.40 25.97
C PHE A 375 6.22 -16.12 24.80
N ASP A 376 6.59 -17.36 24.58
CA ASP A 376 5.96 -18.21 23.59
C ASP A 376 4.68 -18.86 24.16
N PHE A 377 3.55 -18.52 23.53
CA PHE A 377 2.22 -19.05 23.85
C PHE A 377 1.76 -20.11 22.85
N SER A 378 2.65 -20.65 22.03
CA SER A 378 2.31 -21.68 21.02
C SER A 378 1.60 -22.87 21.66
N GLN A 379 0.46 -23.28 21.10
CA GLN A 379 -0.35 -24.38 21.59
C GLN A 379 -1.21 -25.00 20.48
N ASP A 380 -1.58 -26.26 20.59
CA ASP A 380 -2.50 -26.97 19.69
C ASP A 380 -2.14 -26.86 18.20
N GLY A 381 -0.84 -26.78 17.87
CA GLY A 381 -0.35 -26.61 16.50
C GLY A 381 -0.50 -25.16 15.95
N ILE A 382 -0.90 -24.22 16.79
CA ILE A 382 -0.93 -22.79 16.48
C ILE A 382 0.36 -22.15 17.00
N ILE A 383 1.05 -21.42 16.13
CA ILE A 383 2.36 -20.84 16.42
C ILE A 383 2.17 -19.40 16.90
N HIS A 384 2.67 -19.08 18.10
CA HIS A 384 2.78 -17.70 18.56
C HIS A 384 4.10 -17.09 18.09
N LYS A 385 4.05 -15.83 17.64
CA LYS A 385 5.24 -15.06 17.28
C LYS A 385 5.22 -13.69 17.92
N ASN A 386 6.35 -13.28 18.51
CA ASN A 386 6.55 -11.89 18.86
C ASN A 386 6.56 -11.02 17.61
N VAL A 387 5.80 -9.93 17.61
CA VAL A 387 5.60 -9.08 16.43
C VAL A 387 6.90 -8.44 15.93
N ILE A 388 7.80 -8.00 16.83
CA ILE A 388 9.09 -7.41 16.41
C ILE A 388 9.91 -8.44 15.64
N GLN A 389 10.02 -9.66 16.17
CA GLN A 389 10.76 -10.74 15.51
C GLN A 389 10.13 -11.09 14.16
N TRP A 390 8.79 -11.20 14.12
CA TRP A 390 8.07 -11.50 12.90
C TRP A 390 8.22 -10.41 11.83
N LEU A 391 8.25 -9.12 12.20
CA LEU A 391 8.47 -8.01 11.27
C LEU A 391 9.89 -7.96 10.70
N LEU A 392 10.84 -8.72 11.28
CA LEU A 392 12.24 -8.80 10.84
C LEU A 392 12.56 -10.05 10.00
N GLU A 393 11.65 -11.03 9.94
CA GLU A 393 11.74 -12.21 9.05
C GLU A 393 11.64 -11.78 7.57
#